data_b34253d2155b9cef4bc93f5dd36c4a2f
#
_entry.id   b34253d2155b9cef4bc93f5dd36c4a2f
#
_cell.length_a   1.000
_cell.length_b   1.000
_cell.length_c   1.000
_cell.angle_alpha   90.00
_cell.angle_beta   90.00
_cell.angle_gamma   90.00
#
_symmetry.space_group_name_H-M   'P 1'
#
loop_
_entity.id
_entity.type
_entity.pdbx_description
1 polymer ?
#
loop_
_entity_poly.entity_id
_entity_poly.type
_entity_poly.pdbx_seq_one_letter_code
_entity_poly.pdbx_strand_id
1 'polypeptide(L)'
;MTFNLFAQDNYPTPPVTENRLFYIQHSKNFNTYVYDANFLIPNYLSEKEPVNIYRIVYTEGGIKKPLTTFQRKLAYGIDFFKISQNMYKLKLVAYSGFQLVMKVGQDGKAFVETTVNNQTIILTRMFLKMKDGRSDFNPKLEYVLFYGFDNNGNKTSIKFVPS
;
A
#
# COMPACT_ATOMS: atom_id res chain seq x y z
N MET A 1 -14.71 -20.74 -2.92
CA MET A 1 -14.14 -20.51 -2.88
C MET A 1 -13.26 -20.25 -3.50
N THR A 2 -12.76 -20.13 -3.61
CA THR A 2 -11.95 -19.89 -3.89
C THR A 2 -11.14 -19.52 -4.35
N PHE A 3 -10.50 -19.20 -4.67
CA PHE A 3 -9.78 -18.75 -4.98
C PHE A 3 -8.79 -18.59 -5.38
N ASN A 4 -8.07 -18.38 -5.52
CA ASN A 4 -7.21 -18.17 -5.68
C ASN A 4 -6.47 -17.75 -6.15
N LEU A 5 -6.14 -17.79 -6.43
CA LEU A 5 -5.50 -17.22 -6.78
C LEU A 5 -4.51 -16.91 -6.70
N PHE A 6 -4.14 -17.13 -7.07
CA PHE A 6 -3.31 -16.64 -6.71
C PHE A 6 -1.86 -16.90 -7.07
N ALA A 7 -1.39 -16.41 -8.16
CA ALA A 7 0.01 -16.26 -8.51
C ALA A 7 0.79 -15.46 -7.45
N GLN A 8 0.05 -14.64 -6.69
CA GLN A 8 0.62 -13.84 -5.61
C GLN A 8 0.96 -14.64 -4.36
N ASP A 9 0.47 -15.87 -4.25
CA ASP A 9 0.69 -16.69 -3.06
C ASP A 9 2.15 -17.07 -2.88
N ASN A 10 2.95 -16.99 -3.95
CA ASN A 10 4.38 -17.24 -3.90
C ASN A 10 5.19 -16.01 -3.46
N TYR A 11 4.55 -14.87 -3.28
CA TYR A 11 5.22 -13.65 -2.88
C TYR A 11 5.56 -13.69 -1.40
N PRO A 12 6.75 -13.24 -1.01
CA PRO A 12 7.10 -13.17 0.40
C PRO A 12 6.21 -12.16 1.12
N THR A 13 5.83 -12.51 2.34
CA THR A 13 5.14 -11.57 3.22
C THR A 13 6.19 -10.79 3.99
N PRO A 14 6.15 -9.44 3.94
CA PRO A 14 7.12 -8.65 4.68
C PRO A 14 6.95 -8.87 6.18
N PRO A 15 8.05 -8.74 6.96
CA PRO A 15 7.96 -8.89 8.42
C PRO A 15 6.92 -7.95 9.00
N VAL A 16 6.14 -8.46 9.95
CA VAL A 16 5.12 -7.67 10.63
C VAL A 16 5.78 -6.61 11.48
N THR A 17 5.30 -5.36 11.38
CA THR A 17 5.70 -4.28 12.25
C THR A 17 4.48 -3.75 13.00
N GLU A 18 4.72 -3.14 14.16
CA GLU A 18 3.63 -2.61 14.99
C GLU A 18 2.82 -1.53 14.26
N ASN A 19 3.47 -0.74 13.40
CA ASN A 19 2.85 0.41 12.74
C ASN A 19 2.53 0.16 11.27
N ARG A 20 2.48 -1.11 10.83
CA ARG A 20 2.19 -1.44 9.46
C ARG A 20 0.81 -0.94 9.04
N LEU A 21 0.77 -0.18 7.94
CA LEU A 21 -0.47 0.21 7.28
C LEU A 21 -0.81 -0.79 6.18
N PHE A 22 0.04 -0.85 5.16
CA PHE A 22 -0.12 -1.77 4.04
C PHE A 22 1.21 -1.90 3.30
N TYR A 23 1.25 -2.81 2.33
CA TYR A 23 2.40 -2.92 1.44
C TYR A 23 1.94 -3.15 0.00
N ILE A 24 2.82 -2.82 -0.94
CA ILE A 24 2.57 -2.96 -2.37
C ILE A 24 3.56 -3.94 -2.96
N GLN A 25 3.06 -4.89 -3.73
CA GLN A 25 3.84 -5.81 -4.56
C GLN A 25 3.38 -5.70 -6.01
N HIS A 26 4.22 -6.14 -6.92
CA HIS A 26 3.93 -6.06 -8.34
C HIS A 26 4.45 -7.31 -9.07
N SER A 27 3.99 -7.50 -10.31
CA SER A 27 4.24 -8.74 -11.06
C SER A 27 5.64 -8.86 -11.64
N LYS A 28 6.50 -7.83 -11.55
CA LYS A 28 7.82 -7.86 -12.20
C LYS A 28 8.88 -8.58 -11.37
N ASN A 29 8.80 -8.48 -10.05
CA ASN A 29 9.71 -9.18 -9.13
C ASN A 29 9.10 -9.17 -7.73
N PHE A 30 9.80 -9.75 -6.75
CA PHE A 30 9.29 -9.85 -5.37
C PHE A 30 9.58 -8.63 -4.51
N ASN A 31 10.24 -7.59 -5.02
CA ASN A 31 10.52 -6.41 -4.23
C ASN A 31 9.21 -5.78 -3.75
N THR A 32 9.20 -5.43 -2.48
CA THR A 32 7.98 -5.02 -1.79
C THR A 32 8.16 -3.63 -1.22
N TYR A 33 7.14 -2.79 -1.39
CA TYR A 33 7.12 -1.41 -0.89
C TYR A 33 6.21 -1.36 0.33
N VAL A 34 6.76 -0.91 1.44
CA VAL A 34 6.11 -1.00 2.75
C VAL A 34 5.80 0.40 3.27
N TYR A 35 4.59 0.54 3.81
CA TYR A 35 4.04 1.80 4.31
C TYR A 35 3.69 1.60 5.78
N ASP A 36 4.45 2.24 6.66
CA ASP A 36 4.24 2.19 8.10
C ASP A 36 3.81 3.57 8.60
N ALA A 37 2.87 3.61 9.55
CA ALA A 37 2.51 4.86 10.20
C ALA A 37 3.71 5.41 10.99
N ASN A 38 3.89 6.71 10.95
CA ASN A 38 4.97 7.37 11.65
C ASN A 38 4.39 8.19 12.81
N PHE A 39 4.49 7.64 14.02
CA PHE A 39 4.04 8.31 15.23
C PHE A 39 5.17 9.15 15.82
N LEU A 40 4.89 10.42 16.05
CA LEU A 40 5.84 11.33 16.72
C LEU A 40 5.95 10.98 18.21
N ILE A 41 4.81 10.75 18.84
CA ILE A 41 4.66 10.24 20.20
C ILE A 41 3.48 9.24 20.17
N PRO A 42 3.30 8.41 21.22
CA PRO A 42 2.19 7.46 21.22
C PRO A 42 0.85 8.13 20.90
N ASN A 43 0.10 7.54 19.99
CA ASN A 43 -1.22 7.98 19.53
C ASN A 43 -1.27 9.29 18.73
N TYR A 44 -0.11 9.87 18.35
CA TYR A 44 -0.08 11.10 17.56
C TYR A 44 0.84 10.95 16.36
N LEU A 45 0.25 10.96 15.18
CA LEU A 45 1.00 10.90 13.93
C LEU A 45 1.86 12.16 13.73
N SER A 46 3.03 11.95 13.16
CA SER A 46 3.88 13.07 12.73
C SER A 46 3.18 13.85 11.62
N GLU A 47 2.98 15.15 11.83
CA GLU A 47 2.38 16.00 10.80
C GLU A 47 3.34 16.24 9.64
N LYS A 48 4.63 16.23 9.93
CA LYS A 48 5.67 16.47 8.92
C LYS A 48 5.82 15.28 7.98
N GLU A 49 5.72 14.07 8.50
CA GLU A 49 5.90 12.84 7.73
C GLU A 49 5.06 11.73 8.38
N PRO A 50 3.75 11.67 8.08
CA PRO A 50 2.86 10.74 8.75
C PRO A 50 3.03 9.28 8.34
N VAL A 51 3.73 9.02 7.23
CA VAL A 51 3.97 7.66 6.73
C VAL A 51 5.44 7.49 6.42
N ASN A 52 6.04 6.43 6.96
CA ASN A 52 7.38 5.98 6.61
C ASN A 52 7.27 4.97 5.47
N ILE A 53 8.01 5.19 4.40
CA ILE A 53 7.99 4.32 3.23
C ILE A 53 9.39 3.76 3.01
N TYR A 54 9.47 2.44 2.89
CA TYR A 54 10.71 1.76 2.55
C TYR A 54 10.42 0.58 1.65
N ARG A 55 11.46 0.01 1.07
CA ARG A 55 11.34 -1.20 0.25
C ARG A 55 12.13 -2.33 0.88
N ILE A 56 11.65 -3.54 0.64
CA ILE A 56 12.39 -4.75 0.95
C ILE A 56 12.83 -5.33 -0.38
N VAL A 57 14.14 -5.40 -0.58
CA VAL A 57 14.72 -5.83 -1.85
C VAL A 57 14.95 -7.33 -1.79
N TYR A 58 13.94 -8.09 -2.12
CA TYR A 58 14.01 -9.55 -2.08
C TYR A 58 14.96 -10.11 -3.14
N THR A 59 15.21 -9.36 -4.22
CA THR A 59 16.22 -9.72 -5.21
C THR A 59 17.65 -9.60 -4.67
N GLU A 60 17.82 -8.97 -3.51
CA GLU A 60 19.11 -8.81 -2.83
C GLU A 60 19.07 -9.40 -1.41
N GLY A 61 18.32 -10.48 -1.21
CA GLY A 61 18.27 -11.19 0.05
C GLY A 61 17.33 -10.60 1.11
N GLY A 62 16.41 -9.73 0.71
CA GLY A 62 15.43 -9.16 1.65
C GLY A 62 15.95 -7.98 2.45
N ILE A 63 16.89 -7.24 1.91
CA ILE A 63 17.47 -6.06 2.56
C ILE A 63 16.46 -4.92 2.56
N LYS A 64 16.31 -4.25 3.70
CA LYS A 64 15.49 -3.04 3.81
C LYS A 64 16.29 -1.84 3.29
N LYS A 65 15.70 -1.11 2.36
CA LYS A 65 16.30 0.09 1.76
C LYS A 65 15.27 1.22 1.67
N PRO A 66 15.70 2.49 1.68
CA PRO A 66 14.80 3.60 1.37
C PRO A 66 14.38 3.54 -0.10
N LEU A 67 13.31 4.22 -0.45
CA LEU A 67 12.94 4.42 -1.85
C LEU A 67 14.06 5.20 -2.54
N THR A 68 14.33 4.84 -3.80
CA THR A 68 15.17 5.71 -4.64
C THR A 68 14.42 7.02 -4.92
N THR A 69 15.16 8.04 -5.34
CA THR A 69 14.55 9.33 -5.69
C THR A 69 13.50 9.15 -6.80
N PHE A 70 13.81 8.33 -7.79
CA PHE A 70 12.88 8.02 -8.88
C PHE A 70 11.59 7.35 -8.34
N GLN A 71 11.74 6.33 -7.51
CA GLN A 71 10.59 5.63 -6.92
C GLN A 71 9.73 6.55 -6.07
N ARG A 72 10.35 7.44 -5.31
CA ARG A 72 9.65 8.38 -4.44
C ARG A 72 8.86 9.41 -5.25
N LYS A 73 9.47 9.97 -6.28
CA LYS A 73 8.86 11.07 -7.04
C LYS A 73 7.88 10.61 -8.10
N LEU A 74 8.07 9.42 -8.67
CA LEU A 74 7.33 9.02 -9.87
C LEU A 74 6.52 7.73 -9.69
N ALA A 75 6.64 7.03 -8.57
CA ALA A 75 5.97 5.74 -8.40
C ALA A 75 5.34 5.57 -7.03
N TYR A 76 6.11 5.14 -6.05
CA TYR A 76 5.61 4.62 -4.78
C TYR A 76 5.59 5.65 -3.66
N GLY A 77 6.04 6.86 -3.90
CA GLY A 77 5.92 7.94 -2.94
C GLY A 77 4.47 8.31 -2.67
N ILE A 78 4.25 9.02 -1.58
CA ILE A 78 2.93 9.46 -1.17
C ILE A 78 2.92 10.98 -1.01
N ASP A 79 1.89 11.62 -1.58
CA ASP A 79 1.46 12.94 -1.19
C ASP A 79 0.41 12.80 -0.10
N PHE A 80 0.47 13.64 0.92
CA PHE A 80 -0.47 13.57 2.02
C PHE A 80 -1.09 14.92 2.33
N PHE A 81 -2.34 14.88 2.80
CA PHE A 81 -3.12 16.07 3.14
C PHE A 81 -3.80 15.82 4.48
N LYS A 82 -3.50 16.69 5.44
CA LYS A 82 -4.12 16.59 6.76
C LYS A 82 -5.61 16.98 6.67
N ILE A 83 -6.48 16.08 7.12
CA ILE A 83 -7.91 16.35 7.22
C ILE A 83 -8.23 16.86 8.62
N SER A 84 -7.69 16.19 9.63
CA SER A 84 -7.81 16.54 11.04
C SER A 84 -6.66 15.90 11.80
N GLN A 85 -6.60 16.08 13.10
CA GLN A 85 -5.61 15.38 13.92
C GLN A 85 -5.77 13.87 13.73
N ASN A 86 -4.66 13.19 13.41
CA ASN A 86 -4.64 11.74 13.19
C ASN A 86 -5.53 11.25 12.02
N MET A 87 -5.83 12.13 11.08
CA MET A 87 -6.54 11.75 9.86
C MET A 87 -5.93 12.43 8.64
N TYR A 88 -5.49 11.63 7.68
CA TYR A 88 -4.79 12.11 6.48
C TYR A 88 -5.36 11.46 5.24
N LYS A 89 -5.54 12.27 4.20
CA LYS A 89 -5.74 11.75 2.86
C LYS A 89 -4.38 11.44 2.25
N LEU A 90 -4.22 10.26 1.69
CA LEU A 90 -2.98 9.82 1.07
C LEU A 90 -3.22 9.62 -0.42
N LYS A 91 -2.24 10.00 -1.23
CA LYS A 91 -2.24 9.75 -2.67
C LYS A 91 -0.91 9.13 -3.07
N LEU A 92 -0.96 7.97 -3.68
CA LEU A 92 0.21 7.40 -4.32
C LEU A 92 0.56 8.24 -5.54
N VAL A 93 1.84 8.56 -5.69
CA VAL A 93 2.29 9.45 -6.76
C VAL A 93 1.90 8.92 -8.14
N ALA A 94 2.14 7.64 -8.41
CA ALA A 94 1.84 7.03 -9.70
C ALA A 94 0.37 6.61 -9.86
N TYR A 95 -0.38 6.51 -8.77
CA TYR A 95 -1.72 5.95 -8.76
C TYR A 95 -2.67 6.84 -7.95
N SER A 96 -2.69 8.11 -8.30
CA SER A 96 -3.41 9.15 -7.55
C SER A 96 -4.93 9.02 -7.58
N GLY A 97 -5.46 8.18 -8.47
CA GLY A 97 -6.91 7.93 -8.55
C GLY A 97 -7.46 7.08 -7.41
N PHE A 98 -6.61 6.38 -6.68
CA PHE A 98 -7.05 5.58 -5.54
C PHE A 98 -7.19 6.46 -4.30
N GLN A 99 -8.35 6.39 -3.66
CA GLN A 99 -8.60 7.13 -2.43
C GLN A 99 -8.12 6.32 -1.23
N LEU A 100 -7.16 6.85 -0.52
CA LEU A 100 -6.61 6.25 0.69
C LEU A 100 -6.80 7.25 1.84
N VAL A 101 -7.40 6.81 2.93
CA VAL A 101 -7.58 7.64 4.13
C VAL A 101 -6.96 6.94 5.31
N MET A 102 -5.93 7.55 5.90
CA MET A 102 -5.28 7.03 7.09
C MET A 102 -5.95 7.61 8.33
N LYS A 103 -6.23 6.75 9.27
CA LYS A 103 -6.85 7.10 10.56
C LYS A 103 -6.13 6.38 11.70
N VAL A 104 -6.33 6.88 12.91
CA VAL A 104 -5.88 6.19 14.13
C VAL A 104 -7.11 5.72 14.89
N GLY A 105 -7.17 4.42 15.17
CA GLY A 105 -8.27 3.83 15.90
C GLY A 105 -8.21 4.09 17.40
N GLN A 106 -9.25 3.66 18.11
CA GLN A 106 -9.33 3.81 19.57
C GLN A 106 -8.23 3.01 20.29
N ASP A 107 -7.76 1.94 19.66
CA ASP A 107 -6.65 1.12 20.16
C ASP A 107 -5.28 1.79 19.97
N GLY A 108 -5.23 2.98 19.38
CA GLY A 108 -3.99 3.70 19.10
C GLY A 108 -3.27 3.22 17.86
N LYS A 109 -3.81 2.27 17.12
CA LYS A 109 -3.19 1.76 15.88
C LYS A 109 -3.74 2.49 14.67
N ALA A 110 -2.84 2.80 13.75
CA ALA A 110 -3.21 3.42 12.49
C ALA A 110 -3.64 2.36 11.48
N PHE A 111 -4.53 2.75 10.59
CA PHE A 111 -5.00 1.92 9.48
C PHE A 111 -5.36 2.83 8.30
N VAL A 112 -5.46 2.22 7.12
CA VAL A 112 -5.84 2.92 5.89
C VAL A 112 -7.12 2.31 5.35
N GLU A 113 -8.13 3.17 5.11
CA GLU A 113 -9.34 2.79 4.40
C GLU A 113 -9.21 3.18 2.93
N THR A 114 -9.70 2.32 2.05
CA THR A 114 -9.82 2.62 0.63
C THR A 114 -11.19 2.18 0.12
N THR A 115 -11.71 2.90 -0.87
CA THR A 115 -12.97 2.56 -1.53
C THR A 115 -12.69 2.27 -3.00
N VAL A 116 -13.02 1.06 -3.41
CA VAL A 116 -12.81 0.57 -4.78
C VAL A 116 -14.09 -0.09 -5.25
N ASN A 117 -14.59 0.27 -6.41
CA ASN A 117 -15.83 -0.28 -6.96
C ASN A 117 -17.00 -0.17 -5.96
N ASN A 118 -17.11 0.98 -5.29
CA ASN A 118 -18.12 1.28 -4.27
C ASN A 118 -18.06 0.40 -3.01
N GLN A 119 -16.94 -0.26 -2.78
CA GLN A 119 -16.73 -1.09 -1.61
C GLN A 119 -15.56 -0.54 -0.79
N THR A 120 -15.79 -0.28 0.50
CA THR A 120 -14.77 0.25 1.41
C THR A 120 -14.18 -0.89 2.23
N ILE A 121 -12.86 -0.94 2.28
CA ILE A 121 -12.11 -1.93 3.06
C ILE A 121 -10.98 -1.26 3.84
N ILE A 122 -10.53 -1.92 4.91
CA ILE A 122 -9.26 -1.60 5.55
C ILE A 122 -8.17 -2.28 4.73
N LEU A 123 -7.33 -1.47 4.11
CA LEU A 123 -6.31 -1.95 3.17
C LEU A 123 -5.13 -2.56 3.93
N THR A 124 -4.68 -3.74 3.50
CA THR A 124 -3.47 -4.39 4.04
C THR A 124 -2.42 -4.67 2.96
N ARG A 125 -2.85 -4.83 1.71
CA ARG A 125 -1.94 -5.15 0.61
C ARG A 125 -2.54 -4.70 -0.72
N MET A 126 -1.69 -4.19 -1.60
CA MET A 126 -2.01 -4.01 -3.02
C MET A 126 -1.09 -4.89 -3.86
N PHE A 127 -1.64 -5.49 -4.89
CA PHE A 127 -0.85 -6.20 -5.90
C PHE A 127 -1.10 -5.56 -7.26
N LEU A 128 -0.02 -5.11 -7.89
CA LEU A 128 -0.07 -4.44 -9.20
C LEU A 128 0.33 -5.42 -10.28
N LYS A 129 -0.63 -5.86 -11.08
CA LYS A 129 -0.33 -6.65 -12.27
C LYS A 129 0.05 -5.70 -13.40
N MET A 130 1.31 -5.73 -13.76
CA MET A 130 1.82 -4.90 -14.86
C MET A 130 1.59 -5.58 -16.20
N LYS A 131 1.33 -4.80 -17.24
CA LYS A 131 1.27 -5.32 -18.61
C LYS A 131 2.66 -5.74 -19.05
N ASP A 132 2.73 -6.88 -19.71
CA ASP A 132 3.98 -7.39 -20.26
C ASP A 132 4.48 -6.52 -21.42
N GLY A 133 5.79 -6.53 -21.66
CA GLY A 133 6.41 -5.81 -22.77
C GLY A 133 6.53 -4.31 -22.60
N ARG A 134 6.22 -3.78 -21.41
CA ARG A 134 6.40 -2.35 -21.11
C ARG A 134 7.70 -2.09 -20.36
N SER A 135 8.33 -0.95 -20.65
CA SER A 135 9.52 -0.52 -19.92
C SER A 135 9.15 -0.01 -18.51
N ASP A 136 10.15 0.03 -17.64
CA ASP A 136 9.96 0.59 -16.30
C ASP A 136 9.67 2.10 -16.32
N PHE A 137 9.97 2.78 -17.41
CA PHE A 137 9.69 4.21 -17.58
C PHE A 137 8.25 4.49 -18.02
N ASN A 138 7.54 3.47 -18.53
CA ASN A 138 6.17 3.60 -18.98
C ASN A 138 5.38 2.34 -18.63
N PRO A 139 5.30 2.03 -17.32
CA PRO A 139 4.54 0.87 -16.90
C PRO A 139 3.05 1.12 -17.10
N LYS A 140 2.32 0.07 -17.48
CA LYS A 140 0.86 0.10 -17.52
C LYS A 140 0.33 -1.04 -16.70
N LEU A 141 -0.73 -0.74 -15.95
CA LEU A 141 -1.41 -1.72 -15.13
C LEU A 141 -2.40 -2.51 -15.99
N GLU A 142 -2.37 -3.82 -15.81
CA GLU A 142 -3.42 -4.70 -16.32
C GLU A 142 -4.56 -4.74 -15.32
N TYR A 143 -4.24 -4.90 -14.04
CA TYR A 143 -5.21 -4.79 -12.95
C TYR A 143 -4.49 -4.53 -11.63
N VAL A 144 -5.27 -4.15 -10.62
CA VAL A 144 -4.81 -4.02 -9.24
C VAL A 144 -5.70 -4.88 -8.35
N LEU A 145 -5.10 -5.66 -7.47
CA LEU A 145 -5.82 -6.36 -6.42
C LEU A 145 -5.62 -5.61 -5.11
N PHE A 146 -6.73 -5.30 -4.45
CA PHE A 146 -6.74 -4.70 -3.12
C PHE A 146 -7.14 -5.76 -2.11
N TYR A 147 -6.30 -6.01 -1.14
CA TYR A 147 -6.56 -6.97 -0.07
C TYR A 147 -6.77 -6.24 1.23
N GLY A 148 -7.68 -6.74 2.04
CA GLY A 148 -7.91 -6.14 3.35
C GLY A 148 -9.06 -6.79 4.08
N PHE A 149 -9.71 -6.00 4.93
CA PHE A 149 -10.84 -6.45 5.74
C PHE A 149 -12.06 -5.59 5.43
N ASP A 150 -13.23 -6.24 5.33
CA ASP A 150 -14.50 -5.54 5.17
C ASP A 150 -15.00 -4.98 6.51
N ASN A 151 -16.19 -4.37 6.51
CA ASN A 151 -16.79 -3.77 7.71
C ASN A 151 -17.11 -4.79 8.78
N ASN A 152 -17.19 -6.07 8.44
CA ASN A 152 -17.47 -7.15 9.39
C ASN A 152 -16.18 -7.81 9.92
N GLY A 153 -15.01 -7.29 9.52
CA GLY A 153 -13.73 -7.87 9.90
C GLY A 153 -13.34 -9.11 9.11
N ASN A 154 -14.04 -9.41 8.03
CA ASN A 154 -13.72 -10.55 7.19
C ASN A 154 -12.68 -10.19 6.14
N LYS A 155 -11.75 -11.10 5.86
CA LYS A 155 -10.78 -10.92 4.78
C LYS A 155 -11.51 -10.82 3.45
N THR A 156 -11.08 -9.88 2.63
CA THR A 156 -11.68 -9.66 1.30
C THR A 156 -10.63 -9.19 0.32
N SER A 157 -10.96 -9.31 -0.97
CA SER A 157 -10.16 -8.73 -2.03
C SER A 157 -11.06 -8.10 -3.08
N ILE A 158 -10.56 -7.04 -3.72
CA ILE A 158 -11.27 -6.33 -4.78
C ILE A 158 -10.32 -6.20 -5.95
N LYS A 159 -10.82 -6.54 -7.15
CA LYS A 159 -10.05 -6.39 -8.38
C LYS A 159 -10.49 -5.11 -9.09
N PHE A 160 -9.55 -4.24 -9.36
CA PHE A 160 -9.75 -3.03 -10.13
C PHE A 160 -9.05 -3.17 -11.48
N VAL A 161 -9.79 -2.95 -12.56
CA VAL A 161 -9.25 -2.96 -13.91
C VAL A 161 -9.28 -1.54 -14.45
N PRO A 162 -8.12 -0.93 -14.75
CA PRO A 162 -8.08 0.40 -15.36
C PRO A 162 -8.74 0.39 -16.73
N SER A 163 -9.43 1.48 -17.06
CA SER A 163 -10.07 1.63 -18.38
C SER A 163 -9.08 2.13 -19.44
#